data_e1e0d03bbf9c52f149e7f2662477667c
#
_entry.id   e1e0d03bbf9c52f149e7f2662477667c
#
_cell.length_a   1.000
_cell.length_b   1.000
_cell.length_c   1.000
_cell.angle_alpha   90.00
_cell.angle_beta   90.00
_cell.angle_gamma   90.00
#
_symmetry.space_group_name_H-M   'P 1'
#
loop_
_entity.id
_entity.type
_entity.pdbx_description
1 polymer ?
#
loop_
_entity_poly.entity_id
_entity_poly.type
_entity_poly.pdbx_seq_one_letter_code
_entity_poly.pdbx_strand_id
1 'polypeptide(L)'
;MRPLIIAGAMLLGLGATAPAQSLTCSITASDVAFGSIDPLAGAIVDVSGSVQVDCSELVLPILDNTVGVCIYLDEGDGGSDGSVFRHMRQGAEILPFNLYKDAARSVIWGSETAFPASGAQRVIVTLSGVLSATGSVTVPVYGRVPAGVSGRPIGAYLSTFAGGARARYSYTDTIACNGVAGTQASDTFVATGSIAETCAVEADDLAFGTEARLDADVDATSQVRTSCSTGLAYSVALGTGGGGDFAARRMAHSSFPAELVGYQLFADAARTQIWGDGSGGTVAVGGTGNGSPQAETVHGRVPPQTTPRPGDYSDTVVVTVSY
;
A
#
# COMPACT_ATOMS: atom_id res chain seq x y z
N MET A 1 -101.46 10.99 -14.74
CA MET A 1 -100.23 11.25 -13.99
C MET A 1 -99.11 10.43 -14.62
N ARG A 2 -98.20 11.06 -15.36
CA ARG A 2 -97.04 10.41 -15.97
C ARG A 2 -95.80 10.75 -15.18
N PRO A 3 -94.96 9.81 -14.82
CA PRO A 3 -93.72 10.14 -14.18
C PRO A 3 -92.66 10.55 -15.22
N LEU A 4 -91.90 11.61 -14.87
CA LEU A 4 -90.78 12.15 -15.60
C LEU A 4 -89.57 11.33 -15.30
N ILE A 5 -88.91 10.73 -16.31
CA ILE A 5 -87.64 10.02 -16.17
C ILE A 5 -86.55 11.04 -16.48
N ILE A 6 -85.71 11.38 -15.43
CA ILE A 6 -84.52 12.20 -15.60
C ILE A 6 -83.35 11.23 -15.87
N ALA A 7 -82.85 11.27 -17.12
CA ALA A 7 -81.63 10.57 -17.49
C ALA A 7 -80.35 11.36 -16.97
N GLY A 8 -79.74 10.87 -15.98
CA GLY A 8 -78.47 11.41 -15.54
C GLY A 8 -77.29 10.99 -16.46
N ALA A 9 -76.67 11.93 -17.12
CA ALA A 9 -75.45 11.71 -17.91
C ALA A 9 -74.28 11.54 -16.97
N MET A 10 -73.75 10.35 -16.92
CA MET A 10 -72.54 10.02 -16.21
C MET A 10 -71.31 10.43 -17.04
N LEU A 11 -70.66 11.56 -16.74
CA LEU A 11 -69.43 11.95 -17.34
C LEU A 11 -68.33 11.03 -16.79
N LEU A 12 -67.86 10.06 -17.60
CA LEU A 12 -66.60 9.36 -17.35
C LEU A 12 -65.48 10.37 -17.59
N GLY A 13 -64.94 10.88 -16.48
CA GLY A 13 -63.64 11.60 -16.49
C GLY A 13 -62.48 10.63 -16.86
N LEU A 14 -62.00 10.72 -18.11
CA LEU A 14 -60.70 10.15 -18.46
C LEU A 14 -59.64 10.91 -17.68
N GLY A 15 -59.24 10.34 -16.55
CA GLY A 15 -58.02 10.77 -15.83
C GLY A 15 -56.84 10.46 -16.73
N ALA A 16 -56.32 11.46 -17.43
CA ALA A 16 -55.03 11.37 -18.07
C ALA A 16 -53.97 11.23 -16.94
N THR A 17 -53.51 10.02 -16.72
CA THR A 17 -52.29 9.81 -15.92
C THR A 17 -51.14 10.45 -16.67
N ALA A 18 -50.62 11.56 -16.17
CA ALA A 18 -49.39 12.14 -16.67
C ALA A 18 -48.32 11.05 -16.63
N PRO A 19 -47.53 10.88 -17.70
CA PRO A 19 -46.42 9.93 -17.68
C PRO A 19 -45.50 10.33 -16.52
N ALA A 20 -45.20 9.36 -15.68
CA ALA A 20 -44.22 9.57 -14.58
C ALA A 20 -42.87 9.93 -15.21
N GLN A 21 -42.36 11.10 -14.91
CA GLN A 21 -41.01 11.48 -15.24
C GLN A 21 -40.07 10.44 -14.64
N SER A 22 -39.32 9.74 -15.48
CA SER A 22 -38.41 8.66 -15.02
C SER A 22 -36.96 9.11 -15.12
N LEU A 23 -36.52 9.91 -14.13
CA LEU A 23 -35.09 10.14 -13.93
C LEU A 23 -34.42 8.86 -13.47
N THR A 24 -33.37 8.44 -14.18
CA THR A 24 -32.52 7.32 -13.83
C THR A 24 -31.07 7.75 -13.89
N CYS A 25 -30.34 7.51 -12.83
CA CYS A 25 -28.86 7.65 -12.83
C CYS A 25 -28.22 6.31 -12.52
N SER A 26 -27.07 6.06 -13.14
CA SER A 26 -26.13 5.00 -12.79
C SER A 26 -24.85 5.62 -12.24
N ILE A 27 -24.13 4.84 -11.48
CA ILE A 27 -22.80 5.20 -10.94
C ILE A 27 -21.82 4.10 -11.31
N THR A 28 -20.61 4.48 -11.70
CA THR A 28 -19.51 3.56 -11.98
C THR A 28 -18.25 4.06 -11.28
N ALA A 29 -17.67 3.24 -10.44
CA ALA A 29 -16.43 3.55 -9.72
C ALA A 29 -15.27 2.72 -10.29
N SER A 30 -14.13 3.35 -10.54
CA SER A 30 -12.93 2.62 -10.89
C SER A 30 -12.33 1.95 -9.64
N ASP A 31 -11.65 0.82 -9.84
CA ASP A 31 -10.81 0.24 -8.80
C ASP A 31 -9.69 1.20 -8.38
N VAL A 32 -9.25 1.08 -7.13
CA VAL A 32 -8.17 1.87 -6.55
C VAL A 32 -6.99 0.94 -6.24
N ALA A 33 -6.00 0.92 -7.12
CA ALA A 33 -4.83 0.04 -6.99
C ALA A 33 -3.61 0.82 -6.49
N PHE A 34 -3.16 0.55 -5.27
CA PHE A 34 -1.95 1.13 -4.68
C PHE A 34 -0.65 0.50 -5.22
N GLY A 35 -0.76 -0.65 -5.89
CA GLY A 35 0.38 -1.37 -6.44
C GLY A 35 1.26 -2.01 -5.37
N SER A 36 2.56 -2.15 -5.69
CA SER A 36 3.56 -2.68 -4.78
C SER A 36 4.13 -1.57 -3.89
N ILE A 37 4.04 -1.76 -2.58
CA ILE A 37 4.43 -0.80 -1.55
C ILE A 37 5.71 -1.30 -0.90
N ASP A 38 6.78 -0.51 -0.98
CA ASP A 38 8.02 -0.76 -0.26
C ASP A 38 7.83 -0.36 1.22
N PRO A 39 7.78 -1.33 2.16
CA PRO A 39 7.55 -1.02 3.56
C PRO A 39 8.76 -0.37 4.24
N LEU A 40 9.97 -0.54 3.70
CA LEU A 40 11.20 0.00 4.28
C LEU A 40 11.44 1.46 3.85
N ALA A 41 10.89 1.89 2.72
CA ALA A 41 10.99 3.27 2.27
C ALA A 41 10.29 4.26 3.21
N GLY A 42 9.33 3.80 4.02
CA GLY A 42 8.59 4.64 4.96
C GLY A 42 7.75 5.74 4.30
N ALA A 43 7.57 5.66 3.00
CA ALA A 43 6.92 6.69 2.19
C ALA A 43 5.39 6.54 2.19
N ILE A 44 4.71 7.65 1.92
CA ILE A 44 3.29 7.67 1.58
C ILE A 44 3.12 7.14 0.15
N VAL A 45 2.06 6.34 -0.08
CA VAL A 45 1.68 5.89 -1.42
C VAL A 45 0.36 6.53 -1.82
N ASP A 46 0.41 7.33 -2.87
CA ASP A 46 -0.70 8.09 -3.41
C ASP A 46 -1.12 7.57 -4.78
N VAL A 47 -2.42 7.38 -4.95
CA VAL A 47 -3.03 6.93 -6.22
C VAL A 47 -4.27 7.75 -6.54
N SER A 48 -4.81 7.58 -7.74
CA SER A 48 -6.06 8.21 -8.15
C SER A 48 -6.93 7.21 -8.90
N GLY A 49 -8.23 7.30 -8.67
CA GLY A 49 -9.27 6.65 -9.42
C GLY A 49 -10.33 7.66 -9.84
N SER A 50 -11.50 7.20 -10.22
CA SER A 50 -12.63 8.05 -10.62
C SER A 50 -13.97 7.41 -10.24
N VAL A 51 -14.96 8.26 -10.05
CA VAL A 51 -16.37 7.89 -10.01
C VAL A 51 -17.08 8.66 -11.11
N GLN A 52 -17.77 7.95 -11.99
CA GLN A 52 -18.62 8.51 -13.03
C GLN A 52 -20.09 8.33 -12.65
N VAL A 53 -20.89 9.34 -12.89
CA VAL A 53 -22.34 9.31 -12.78
C VAL A 53 -22.93 9.67 -14.13
N ASP A 54 -23.78 8.79 -14.65
CA ASP A 54 -24.51 8.98 -15.89
C ASP A 54 -25.98 9.04 -15.57
N CYS A 55 -26.67 10.13 -15.96
CA CYS A 55 -28.09 10.33 -15.74
C CYS A 55 -28.83 10.43 -17.07
N SER A 56 -30.06 9.88 -17.12
CA SER A 56 -30.94 9.95 -18.25
C SER A 56 -32.38 10.18 -17.80
N GLU A 57 -33.15 10.86 -18.66
CA GLU A 57 -34.54 11.13 -18.46
C GLU A 57 -35.30 11.06 -19.78
N LEU A 58 -36.52 10.49 -19.76
CA LEU A 58 -37.48 10.60 -20.83
C LEU A 58 -38.34 11.85 -20.60
N VAL A 59 -38.26 12.82 -21.50
CA VAL A 59 -38.80 14.16 -21.28
C VAL A 59 -40.04 14.43 -22.14
N LEU A 60 -41.04 15.01 -21.48
CA LEU A 60 -42.14 15.79 -22.11
C LEU A 60 -42.26 17.11 -21.34
N PRO A 61 -42.45 18.26 -21.96
CA PRO A 61 -41.42 19.26 -22.28
C PRO A 61 -40.75 19.83 -21.03
N ILE A 62 -39.48 20.04 -21.16
CA ILE A 62 -38.47 20.38 -20.16
C ILE A 62 -38.71 21.68 -19.45
N LEU A 63 -38.54 21.70 -18.12
CA LEU A 63 -38.35 22.92 -17.36
C LEU A 63 -37.07 22.89 -16.47
N ASP A 64 -36.50 21.73 -16.24
CA ASP A 64 -35.28 21.66 -15.40
C ASP A 64 -34.28 20.64 -15.94
N ASN A 65 -33.08 21.09 -16.31
CA ASN A 65 -32.05 20.29 -16.95
C ASN A 65 -30.94 19.87 -15.99
N THR A 66 -31.14 20.02 -14.68
CA THR A 66 -30.11 19.74 -13.69
C THR A 66 -30.56 18.69 -12.67
N VAL A 67 -29.63 17.76 -12.40
CA VAL A 67 -29.79 16.72 -11.38
C VAL A 67 -28.72 16.92 -10.33
N GLY A 68 -29.13 17.14 -9.09
CA GLY A 68 -28.23 17.13 -7.96
C GLY A 68 -27.94 15.69 -7.55
N VAL A 69 -26.66 15.37 -7.37
CA VAL A 69 -26.19 14.04 -6.98
C VAL A 69 -25.26 14.14 -5.78
N CYS A 70 -25.52 13.32 -4.76
CA CYS A 70 -24.63 13.09 -3.62
C CYS A 70 -23.96 11.73 -3.75
N ILE A 71 -22.67 11.71 -3.88
CA ILE A 71 -21.87 10.50 -4.04
C ILE A 71 -21.19 10.16 -2.70
N TYR A 72 -21.34 8.92 -2.26
CA TYR A 72 -20.79 8.37 -1.04
C TYR A 72 -19.88 7.19 -1.36
N LEU A 73 -18.80 7.00 -0.60
CA LEU A 73 -17.95 5.83 -0.64
C LEU A 73 -17.94 5.18 0.75
N ASP A 74 -18.39 3.93 0.83
CA ASP A 74 -18.46 3.18 2.07
C ASP A 74 -17.05 2.84 2.62
N GLU A 75 -16.99 2.09 3.72
CA GLU A 75 -15.73 1.65 4.33
C GLU A 75 -15.12 0.42 3.68
N GLY A 76 -15.92 -0.33 2.90
CA GLY A 76 -15.54 -1.63 2.33
C GLY A 76 -15.62 -2.77 3.36
N ASP A 77 -15.42 -4.03 2.90
CA ASP A 77 -15.46 -5.23 3.72
C ASP A 77 -14.24 -5.36 4.66
N GLY A 78 -13.17 -4.65 4.38
CA GLY A 78 -12.02 -4.51 5.28
C GLY A 78 -12.37 -3.78 6.57
N GLY A 79 -13.46 -2.99 6.58
CA GLY A 79 -13.86 -2.15 7.70
C GLY A 79 -12.97 -0.93 7.90
N SER A 80 -13.04 -0.35 9.10
CA SER A 80 -12.28 0.86 9.47
C SER A 80 -11.85 0.83 10.93
N ASP A 81 -10.95 1.74 11.32
CA ASP A 81 -10.61 1.99 12.73
C ASP A 81 -11.65 2.88 13.46
N GLY A 82 -12.73 3.20 12.76
CA GLY A 82 -13.84 4.02 13.28
C GLY A 82 -13.58 5.51 13.27
N SER A 83 -12.40 6.00 12.93
CA SER A 83 -12.05 7.42 13.00
C SER A 83 -11.35 7.97 11.76
N VAL A 84 -10.29 7.34 11.26
CA VAL A 84 -9.40 7.95 10.27
C VAL A 84 -9.18 7.08 9.05
N PHE A 85 -9.00 5.75 9.20
CA PHE A 85 -8.57 4.88 8.12
C PHE A 85 -9.56 3.78 7.79
N ARG A 86 -9.75 3.54 6.49
CA ARG A 86 -10.28 2.29 5.93
C ARG A 86 -9.19 1.24 5.94
N HIS A 87 -9.57 -0.01 5.89
CA HIS A 87 -8.66 -1.14 5.92
C HIS A 87 -8.77 -1.99 4.66
N MET A 88 -7.62 -2.30 4.06
CA MET A 88 -7.45 -3.49 3.22
C MET A 88 -6.94 -4.62 4.11
N ARG A 89 -7.32 -5.87 3.81
CA ARG A 89 -6.99 -7.04 4.64
C ARG A 89 -6.26 -8.12 3.86
N GLN A 90 -5.39 -8.80 4.60
CA GLN A 90 -4.80 -10.09 4.26
C GLN A 90 -5.07 -11.03 5.44
N GLY A 91 -6.19 -11.75 5.42
CA GLY A 91 -6.66 -12.49 6.60
C GLY A 91 -6.93 -11.58 7.79
N ALA A 92 -6.21 -11.76 8.89
CA ALA A 92 -6.30 -10.91 10.08
C ALA A 92 -5.49 -9.62 9.98
N GLU A 93 -4.52 -9.57 9.06
CA GLU A 93 -3.62 -8.42 8.89
C GLU A 93 -4.31 -7.26 8.19
N ILE A 94 -3.93 -6.05 8.57
CA ILE A 94 -4.57 -4.81 8.14
C ILE A 94 -3.53 -3.89 7.49
N LEU A 95 -3.84 -3.39 6.29
CA LEU A 95 -3.15 -2.29 5.64
C LEU A 95 -4.08 -1.07 5.66
N PRO A 96 -3.77 -0.01 6.42
CA PRO A 96 -4.60 1.19 6.48
C PRO A 96 -4.50 1.99 5.20
N PHE A 97 -5.62 2.55 4.75
CA PHE A 97 -5.68 3.49 3.64
C PHE A 97 -6.86 4.45 3.80
N ASN A 98 -6.95 5.46 2.94
CA ASN A 98 -8.17 6.24 2.84
C ASN A 98 -8.41 6.76 1.41
N LEU A 99 -9.64 7.22 1.18
CA LEU A 99 -10.11 7.83 -0.06
C LEU A 99 -10.52 9.27 0.22
N TYR A 100 -10.14 10.19 -0.65
CA TYR A 100 -10.30 11.64 -0.46
C TYR A 100 -10.97 12.27 -1.68
N LYS A 101 -11.62 13.42 -1.43
CA LYS A 101 -12.29 14.22 -2.46
C LYS A 101 -11.36 15.21 -3.16
N ASP A 102 -10.23 15.53 -2.57
CA ASP A 102 -9.30 16.54 -3.01
C ASP A 102 -7.88 16.01 -3.26
N ALA A 103 -7.17 16.60 -4.20
CA ALA A 103 -5.81 16.19 -4.56
C ALA A 103 -4.80 16.37 -3.41
N ALA A 104 -5.07 17.29 -2.47
CA ALA A 104 -4.26 17.46 -1.25
C ALA A 104 -4.48 16.34 -0.23
N ARG A 105 -5.55 15.52 -0.41
CA ARG A 105 -5.95 14.44 0.49
C ARG A 105 -6.20 14.94 1.91
N SER A 106 -6.90 16.06 1.99
CA SER A 106 -7.26 16.70 3.26
C SER A 106 -8.71 16.42 3.68
N VAL A 107 -9.59 16.11 2.72
CA VAL A 107 -11.01 15.89 2.97
C VAL A 107 -11.38 14.45 2.62
N ILE A 108 -11.62 13.63 3.64
CA ILE A 108 -12.01 12.24 3.49
C ILE A 108 -13.35 12.16 2.74
N TRP A 109 -13.45 11.25 1.77
CA TRP A 109 -14.68 10.92 1.10
C TRP A 109 -15.44 9.90 1.94
N GLY A 110 -16.57 10.31 2.51
CA GLY A 110 -17.29 9.52 3.49
C GLY A 110 -18.41 8.67 2.94
N SER A 111 -18.92 7.82 3.82
CA SER A 111 -20.07 6.97 3.59
C SER A 111 -21.39 7.70 3.89
N GLU A 112 -22.49 7.06 3.57
CA GLU A 112 -23.85 7.56 3.84
C GLU A 112 -24.22 7.45 5.33
N THR A 113 -23.86 6.35 5.97
CA THR A 113 -24.34 5.99 7.32
C THR A 113 -23.24 5.51 8.26
N ALA A 114 -22.08 5.11 7.74
CA ALA A 114 -20.98 4.55 8.53
C ALA A 114 -19.79 5.52 8.60
N PHE A 115 -18.65 5.08 8.18
CA PHE A 115 -17.38 5.81 8.29
C PHE A 115 -17.02 6.61 7.03
N PRO A 116 -16.50 7.80 7.19
CA PRO A 116 -16.88 8.82 8.19
C PRO A 116 -18.29 9.34 7.89
N ALA A 117 -19.05 9.65 8.91
CA ALA A 117 -20.48 10.00 8.85
C ALA A 117 -20.82 11.29 8.09
N SER A 118 -19.84 11.98 7.53
CA SER A 118 -20.10 13.21 6.77
C SER A 118 -19.11 13.33 5.65
N GLY A 119 -19.51 13.22 4.45
CA GLY A 119 -18.51 13.40 3.44
C GLY A 119 -18.91 13.06 2.02
N ALA A 120 -20.18 13.14 1.70
CA ALA A 120 -20.61 13.04 0.32
C ALA A 120 -19.88 14.05 -0.56
N GLN A 121 -19.56 13.64 -1.77
CA GLN A 121 -19.21 14.55 -2.85
C GLN A 121 -20.52 14.97 -3.53
N ARG A 122 -20.84 16.27 -3.47
CA ARG A 122 -21.97 16.81 -4.21
C ARG A 122 -21.52 17.21 -5.60
N VAL A 123 -22.30 16.82 -6.61
CA VAL A 123 -22.13 17.23 -8.00
C VAL A 123 -23.46 17.59 -8.62
N ILE A 124 -23.42 18.31 -9.74
CA ILE A 124 -24.58 18.62 -10.56
C ILE A 124 -24.35 18.01 -11.93
N VAL A 125 -25.31 17.23 -12.41
CA VAL A 125 -25.34 16.68 -13.76
C VAL A 125 -26.31 17.53 -14.59
N THR A 126 -25.82 18.15 -15.64
CA THR A 126 -26.66 18.88 -16.61
C THR A 126 -27.12 17.91 -17.69
N LEU A 127 -28.41 17.78 -17.83
CA LEU A 127 -29.02 16.94 -18.87
C LEU A 127 -29.23 17.76 -20.15
N SER A 128 -29.01 17.13 -21.30
CA SER A 128 -29.25 17.72 -22.61
C SER A 128 -29.91 16.72 -23.57
N GLY A 129 -30.87 17.18 -24.39
CA GLY A 129 -31.60 16.36 -25.35
C GLY A 129 -33.06 16.84 -25.51
N VAL A 130 -33.74 16.37 -26.55
CA VAL A 130 -35.10 16.86 -26.90
C VAL A 130 -36.24 15.88 -26.53
N LEU A 131 -36.00 14.58 -26.68
CA LEU A 131 -36.95 13.52 -26.33
C LEU A 131 -36.42 12.60 -25.24
N SER A 132 -35.09 12.48 -25.17
CA SER A 132 -34.36 11.82 -24.11
C SER A 132 -33.19 12.75 -23.74
N ALA A 133 -33.18 13.23 -22.54
CA ALA A 133 -32.08 14.06 -22.03
C ALA A 133 -31.09 13.17 -21.28
N THR A 134 -29.79 13.36 -21.55
CA THR A 134 -28.69 12.63 -20.90
C THR A 134 -27.62 13.59 -20.43
N GLY A 135 -26.89 13.20 -19.42
CA GLY A 135 -25.73 13.95 -18.90
C GLY A 135 -24.84 13.05 -18.07
N SER A 136 -23.57 13.42 -17.99
CA SER A 136 -22.60 12.70 -17.19
C SER A 136 -21.65 13.65 -16.46
N VAL A 137 -21.10 13.17 -15.34
CA VAL A 137 -20.04 13.83 -14.61
C VAL A 137 -19.05 12.78 -14.08
N THR A 138 -17.76 13.08 -14.20
CA THR A 138 -16.71 12.26 -13.62
C THR A 138 -15.98 13.06 -12.54
N VAL A 139 -15.83 12.46 -11.36
CA VAL A 139 -15.10 13.05 -10.24
C VAL A 139 -13.91 12.16 -9.88
N PRO A 140 -12.73 12.77 -9.63
CA PRO A 140 -11.56 12.00 -9.21
C PRO A 140 -11.74 11.49 -7.77
N VAL A 141 -11.20 10.29 -7.52
CA VAL A 141 -11.01 9.69 -6.20
C VAL A 141 -9.51 9.69 -5.91
N TYR A 142 -9.10 10.22 -4.78
CA TYR A 142 -7.70 10.25 -4.39
C TYR A 142 -7.47 9.25 -3.26
N GLY A 143 -6.68 8.20 -3.52
CA GLY A 143 -6.31 7.18 -2.54
C GLY A 143 -4.98 7.50 -1.87
N ARG A 144 -4.83 7.11 -0.59
CA ARG A 144 -3.57 7.20 0.16
C ARG A 144 -3.42 6.03 1.11
N VAL A 145 -2.26 5.35 1.05
CA VAL A 145 -1.71 4.54 2.13
C VAL A 145 -0.75 5.43 2.93
N PRO A 146 -0.91 5.54 4.25
CA PRO A 146 -0.04 6.40 5.06
C PRO A 146 1.38 5.84 5.15
N ALA A 147 2.33 6.67 5.57
CA ALA A 147 3.67 6.25 5.94
C ALA A 147 3.66 5.29 7.14
N GLY A 148 4.76 4.55 7.33
CA GLY A 148 4.97 3.73 8.52
C GLY A 148 4.27 2.36 8.49
N VAL A 149 4.20 1.73 7.32
CA VAL A 149 3.63 0.38 7.13
C VAL A 149 4.67 -0.75 7.24
N SER A 150 5.88 -0.47 7.73
CA SER A 150 6.99 -1.45 7.82
C SER A 150 6.68 -2.70 8.63
N GLY A 151 5.83 -2.58 9.66
CA GLY A 151 5.38 -3.72 10.47
C GLY A 151 4.30 -4.59 9.82
N ARG A 152 3.88 -4.30 8.58
CA ARG A 152 2.85 -5.09 7.87
C ARG A 152 3.51 -6.24 7.14
N PRO A 153 2.97 -7.48 7.27
CA PRO A 153 3.49 -8.63 6.55
C PRO A 153 3.46 -8.47 5.04
N ILE A 154 4.41 -9.12 4.37
CA ILE A 154 4.46 -9.23 2.90
C ILE A 154 3.19 -9.88 2.36
N GLY A 155 2.78 -9.49 1.15
CA GLY A 155 1.67 -10.09 0.40
C GLY A 155 0.58 -9.11 0.01
N ALA A 156 -0.51 -9.64 -0.55
CA ALA A 156 -1.60 -8.87 -1.12
C ALA A 156 -2.69 -8.55 -0.10
N TYR A 157 -3.14 -7.30 -0.11
CA TYR A 157 -4.22 -6.76 0.71
C TYR A 157 -5.36 -6.28 -0.17
N LEU A 158 -6.59 -6.55 0.23
CA LEU A 158 -7.81 -6.25 -0.51
C LEU A 158 -8.88 -5.64 0.41
N SER A 159 -9.69 -4.74 -0.14
CA SER A 159 -10.98 -4.34 0.41
C SER A 159 -11.99 -4.23 -0.72
N THR A 160 -13.12 -4.93 -0.58
CA THR A 160 -14.23 -4.92 -1.54
C THR A 160 -15.32 -3.97 -1.06
N PHE A 161 -15.72 -3.07 -1.93
CA PHE A 161 -16.80 -2.12 -1.70
C PHE A 161 -18.06 -2.61 -2.43
N ALA A 162 -18.69 -3.64 -1.90
CA ALA A 162 -19.88 -4.26 -2.51
C ALA A 162 -21.09 -3.30 -2.46
N GLY A 163 -21.42 -2.68 -3.60
CA GLY A 163 -22.41 -1.60 -3.67
C GLY A 163 -21.99 -0.36 -2.86
N GLY A 164 -20.70 -0.21 -2.57
CA GLY A 164 -20.16 0.80 -1.66
C GLY A 164 -19.89 2.15 -2.31
N ALA A 165 -19.87 2.24 -3.64
CA ALA A 165 -20.04 3.51 -4.34
C ALA A 165 -21.53 3.77 -4.50
N ARG A 166 -22.07 4.80 -3.84
CA ARG A 166 -23.51 5.11 -3.86
C ARG A 166 -23.77 6.52 -4.31
N ALA A 167 -24.78 6.67 -5.18
CA ALA A 167 -25.31 7.96 -5.60
C ALA A 167 -26.75 8.11 -5.11
N ARG A 168 -27.03 9.22 -4.44
CA ARG A 168 -28.40 9.72 -4.19
C ARG A 168 -28.66 10.90 -5.09
N TYR A 169 -29.75 10.88 -5.85
CA TYR A 169 -30.03 11.90 -6.84
C TYR A 169 -31.49 12.35 -6.85
N SER A 170 -31.70 13.59 -7.26
CA SER A 170 -33.01 14.20 -7.43
C SER A 170 -32.97 15.32 -8.47
N TYR A 171 -34.12 15.76 -8.94
CA TYR A 171 -34.27 16.88 -9.92
C TYR A 171 -33.86 18.25 -9.39
N THR A 172 -33.41 18.38 -8.16
CA THR A 172 -33.03 19.68 -7.62
C THR A 172 -31.50 19.82 -7.58
N ASP A 173 -31.02 20.96 -8.02
CA ASP A 173 -29.61 21.34 -7.85
C ASP A 173 -29.21 21.61 -6.39
N THR A 174 -30.19 21.62 -5.49
CA THR A 174 -30.02 21.92 -4.04
C THR A 174 -30.12 20.67 -3.14
N ILE A 175 -29.91 19.46 -3.69
CA ILE A 175 -29.95 18.24 -2.87
C ILE A 175 -29.03 18.37 -1.64
N ALA A 176 -29.58 18.14 -0.46
CA ALA A 176 -28.83 18.12 0.78
C ALA A 176 -28.16 16.73 0.95
N CYS A 177 -26.83 16.69 0.94
CA CYS A 177 -26.06 15.47 1.12
C CYS A 177 -25.85 15.10 2.61
N ASN A 178 -26.89 15.24 3.43
CA ASN A 178 -26.86 14.97 4.87
C ASN A 178 -27.89 13.90 5.31
N GLY A 179 -28.38 13.11 4.36
CA GLY A 179 -29.39 12.08 4.61
C GLY A 179 -29.70 11.23 3.39
N VAL A 180 -30.62 10.31 3.56
CA VAL A 180 -31.01 9.28 2.57
C VAL A 180 -32.09 9.74 1.57
N ALA A 181 -32.20 11.04 1.30
CA ALA A 181 -33.17 11.56 0.35
C ALA A 181 -32.75 11.29 -1.11
N GLY A 182 -33.76 11.06 -1.98
CA GLY A 182 -33.57 10.82 -3.40
C GLY A 182 -33.53 9.34 -3.80
N THR A 183 -33.52 9.09 -5.11
CA THR A 183 -33.37 7.76 -5.69
C THR A 183 -31.92 7.30 -5.55
N GLN A 184 -31.70 5.99 -5.44
CA GLN A 184 -30.37 5.41 -5.23
C GLN A 184 -29.87 4.66 -6.46
N ALA A 185 -28.58 4.84 -6.75
CA ALA A 185 -27.79 3.95 -7.59
C ALA A 185 -26.54 3.51 -6.79
N SER A 186 -25.99 2.35 -7.12
CA SER A 186 -24.77 1.85 -6.48
C SER A 186 -23.93 1.03 -7.44
N ASP A 187 -22.62 0.97 -7.15
CA ASP A 187 -21.64 0.16 -7.87
C ASP A 187 -20.65 -0.50 -6.89
N THR A 188 -19.97 -1.52 -7.38
CA THR A 188 -18.95 -2.27 -6.64
C THR A 188 -17.58 -1.99 -7.23
N PHE A 189 -16.63 -1.65 -6.38
CA PHE A 189 -15.22 -1.49 -6.75
C PHE A 189 -14.32 -2.11 -5.69
N VAL A 190 -13.03 -2.22 -5.97
CA VAL A 190 -12.06 -2.77 -5.03
C VAL A 190 -10.90 -1.79 -4.79
N ALA A 191 -10.37 -1.82 -3.57
CA ALA A 191 -9.08 -1.24 -3.23
C ALA A 191 -8.07 -2.37 -3.02
N THR A 192 -6.91 -2.27 -3.68
CA THR A 192 -5.85 -3.27 -3.62
C THR A 192 -4.49 -2.64 -3.38
N GLY A 193 -3.63 -3.36 -2.67
CA GLY A 193 -2.23 -3.03 -2.49
C GLY A 193 -1.44 -4.28 -2.10
N SER A 194 -0.13 -4.27 -2.28
CA SER A 194 0.73 -5.37 -1.82
C SER A 194 1.96 -4.83 -1.11
N ILE A 195 2.30 -5.42 0.04
CA ILE A 195 3.58 -5.16 0.70
C ILE A 195 4.65 -5.97 -0.01
N ALA A 196 5.67 -5.27 -0.53
CA ALA A 196 6.76 -5.84 -1.30
C ALA A 196 7.73 -6.66 -0.43
N GLU A 197 8.33 -7.66 -1.03
CA GLU A 197 9.51 -8.33 -0.52
C GLU A 197 10.72 -7.43 -0.78
N THR A 198 11.38 -6.95 0.25
CA THR A 198 12.55 -6.09 0.14
C THR A 198 13.45 -6.23 1.35
N CYS A 199 14.75 -6.12 1.14
CA CYS A 199 15.77 -6.09 2.18
C CYS A 199 16.78 -4.98 1.92
N ALA A 200 17.28 -4.40 3.00
CA ALA A 200 18.43 -3.52 3.02
C ALA A 200 19.47 -4.08 3.98
N VAL A 201 20.77 -3.91 3.69
CA VAL A 201 21.87 -4.34 4.54
C VAL A 201 22.87 -3.21 4.71
N GLU A 202 23.35 -3.07 5.93
CA GLU A 202 24.45 -2.17 6.34
C GLU A 202 25.48 -2.96 7.10
N ALA A 203 26.76 -2.64 6.96
CA ALA A 203 27.84 -3.29 7.67
C ALA A 203 28.80 -2.24 8.22
N ASP A 204 29.25 -2.46 9.46
CA ASP A 204 30.30 -1.67 10.06
C ASP A 204 31.69 -2.26 9.70
N ASP A 205 32.70 -1.40 9.64
CA ASP A 205 34.09 -1.85 9.50
C ASP A 205 34.50 -2.74 10.67
N LEU A 206 35.30 -3.75 10.38
CA LEU A 206 35.94 -4.60 11.39
C LEU A 206 37.43 -4.25 11.48
N ALA A 207 37.85 -3.68 12.60
CA ALA A 207 39.24 -3.26 12.83
C ALA A 207 39.93 -4.14 13.86
N PHE A 208 41.04 -4.79 13.48
CA PHE A 208 41.88 -5.61 14.39
C PHE A 208 42.83 -4.77 15.25
N GLY A 209 42.91 -3.45 14.98
CA GLY A 209 43.81 -2.56 15.71
C GLY A 209 45.23 -2.57 15.18
N THR A 210 46.19 -2.19 16.05
CA THR A 210 47.62 -2.14 15.72
C THR A 210 48.36 -3.14 16.58
N GLU A 211 49.02 -4.10 15.94
CA GLU A 211 49.76 -5.16 16.59
C GLU A 211 51.25 -5.10 16.22
N ALA A 212 52.10 -5.22 17.21
CA ALA A 212 53.56 -5.27 16.99
C ALA A 212 54.02 -6.64 16.50
N ARG A 213 53.31 -7.69 16.85
CA ARG A 213 53.55 -9.08 16.47
C ARG A 213 52.27 -9.85 16.32
N LEU A 214 52.27 -10.87 15.45
CA LEU A 214 51.16 -11.78 15.24
C LEU A 214 51.48 -13.18 15.79
N ASP A 215 51.93 -13.26 17.06
CA ASP A 215 52.29 -14.51 17.74
C ASP A 215 51.17 -15.07 18.64
N ALA A 216 50.05 -14.35 18.73
CA ALA A 216 48.80 -14.75 19.39
C ALA A 216 47.60 -14.41 18.55
N ASP A 217 46.43 -14.97 18.89
CA ASP A 217 45.14 -14.57 18.27
C ASP A 217 44.85 -13.10 18.53
N VAL A 218 44.48 -12.37 17.46
CA VAL A 218 43.96 -11.01 17.55
C VAL A 218 42.51 -11.04 17.17
N ASP A 219 41.63 -10.77 18.13
CA ASP A 219 40.20 -10.83 18.01
C ASP A 219 39.57 -9.45 17.87
N ALA A 220 38.59 -9.33 16.98
CA ALA A 220 37.79 -8.13 16.80
C ALA A 220 36.31 -8.49 16.51
N THR A 221 35.42 -7.52 16.64
CA THR A 221 34.02 -7.69 16.30
C THR A 221 33.51 -6.47 15.57
N SER A 222 32.53 -6.68 14.66
CA SER A 222 31.72 -5.65 14.03
C SER A 222 30.27 -6.10 13.90
N GLN A 223 29.44 -5.33 13.23
CA GLN A 223 28.04 -5.68 13.03
C GLN A 223 27.64 -5.59 11.57
N VAL A 224 26.79 -6.52 11.17
CA VAL A 224 25.96 -6.44 9.97
C VAL A 224 24.52 -6.24 10.42
N ARG A 225 23.85 -5.24 9.87
CA ARG A 225 22.43 -4.93 10.14
C ARG A 225 21.62 -5.20 8.91
N THR A 226 20.61 -6.08 9.03
CA THR A 226 19.71 -6.43 7.94
C THR A 226 18.31 -5.96 8.28
N SER A 227 17.70 -5.18 7.40
CA SER A 227 16.31 -4.75 7.49
C SER A 227 15.55 -5.41 6.37
N CYS A 228 14.63 -6.32 6.68
CA CYS A 228 13.78 -6.98 5.69
C CYS A 228 12.30 -6.79 6.01
N SER A 229 11.47 -6.82 4.97
CA SER A 229 10.00 -6.78 5.10
C SER A 229 9.51 -7.81 6.10
N THR A 230 8.48 -7.46 6.86
CA THR A 230 7.91 -8.32 7.90
C THR A 230 7.42 -9.65 7.34
N GLY A 231 7.90 -10.75 7.91
CA GLY A 231 7.58 -12.13 7.50
C GLY A 231 8.45 -12.68 6.38
N LEU A 232 9.34 -11.87 5.79
CA LEU A 232 10.26 -12.31 4.73
C LEU A 232 11.43 -13.10 5.33
N ALA A 233 11.61 -14.35 4.91
CA ALA A 233 12.78 -15.13 5.26
C ALA A 233 13.99 -14.64 4.46
N TYR A 234 15.15 -14.48 5.12
CA TYR A 234 16.37 -14.03 4.46
C TYR A 234 17.60 -14.78 4.96
N SER A 235 18.68 -14.66 4.21
CA SER A 235 20.00 -15.20 4.54
C SER A 235 21.09 -14.19 4.21
N VAL A 236 22.05 -14.01 5.12
CA VAL A 236 23.19 -13.10 4.98
C VAL A 236 24.46 -13.91 4.79
N ALA A 237 25.16 -13.65 3.71
CA ALA A 237 26.44 -14.26 3.37
C ALA A 237 27.56 -13.22 3.38
N LEU A 238 28.76 -13.62 3.84
CA LEU A 238 29.98 -12.83 3.72
C LEU A 238 30.88 -13.45 2.65
N GLY A 239 31.34 -12.63 1.71
CA GLY A 239 32.22 -13.07 0.61
C GLY A 239 33.61 -13.52 1.07
N THR A 240 34.41 -13.99 0.11
CA THR A 240 35.77 -14.49 0.34
C THR A 240 36.78 -13.38 0.55
N GLY A 241 36.44 -12.11 0.33
CA GLY A 241 37.42 -11.03 0.24
C GLY A 241 38.31 -11.15 -0.97
N GLY A 242 39.40 -10.43 -0.96
CA GLY A 242 40.44 -10.47 -1.99
C GLY A 242 41.19 -11.79 -2.09
N GLY A 243 41.14 -12.65 -1.05
CA GLY A 243 41.78 -13.96 -1.03
C GLY A 243 41.13 -15.03 -1.91
N GLY A 244 39.86 -14.86 -2.29
CA GLY A 244 39.13 -15.78 -3.16
C GLY A 244 38.76 -17.14 -2.52
N ASP A 245 38.99 -17.32 -1.23
CA ASP A 245 38.70 -18.54 -0.48
C ASP A 245 38.15 -18.22 0.91
N PHE A 246 37.03 -18.85 1.25
CA PHE A 246 36.41 -18.68 2.58
C PHE A 246 37.30 -19.17 3.74
N ALA A 247 38.11 -20.22 3.54
CA ALA A 247 39.00 -20.77 4.54
C ALA A 247 40.29 -19.97 4.67
N ALA A 248 40.61 -19.10 3.71
CA ALA A 248 41.93 -18.40 3.65
C ALA A 248 41.76 -16.92 3.24
N ARG A 249 40.87 -16.17 3.94
CA ARG A 249 40.77 -14.72 3.77
C ARG A 249 42.07 -14.01 4.09
N ARG A 250 42.41 -12.96 3.33
CA ARG A 250 43.69 -12.26 3.45
C ARG A 250 43.52 -10.77 3.23
N MET A 251 44.02 -9.98 4.18
CA MET A 251 44.25 -8.55 4.02
C MET A 251 45.59 -8.32 3.29
N ALA A 252 45.61 -7.40 2.33
CA ALA A 252 46.81 -7.01 1.60
C ALA A 252 47.39 -5.72 2.13
N HIS A 253 48.72 -5.60 2.14
CA HIS A 253 49.43 -4.38 2.53
C HIS A 253 49.15 -3.25 1.51
N SER A 254 48.88 -2.05 1.99
CA SER A 254 48.47 -0.88 1.19
C SER A 254 49.50 -0.49 0.08
N SER A 255 50.81 -0.66 0.32
CA SER A 255 51.87 -0.31 -0.63
C SER A 255 52.59 -1.54 -1.22
N PHE A 256 52.42 -2.73 -0.65
CA PHE A 256 53.07 -3.97 -1.08
C PHE A 256 52.03 -5.10 -1.15
N PRO A 257 51.21 -5.18 -2.19
CA PRO A 257 50.06 -6.10 -2.23
C PRO A 257 50.40 -7.59 -2.15
N ALA A 258 51.65 -7.95 -2.35
CA ALA A 258 52.13 -9.34 -2.16
C ALA A 258 52.33 -9.72 -0.70
N GLU A 259 52.45 -8.73 0.21
CA GLU A 259 52.50 -8.96 1.65
C GLU A 259 51.07 -9.11 2.18
N LEU A 260 50.81 -10.22 2.81
CA LEU A 260 49.45 -10.63 3.20
C LEU A 260 49.37 -10.96 4.69
N VAL A 261 48.24 -10.66 5.31
CA VAL A 261 47.85 -11.10 6.65
C VAL A 261 46.61 -11.97 6.53
N GLY A 262 46.71 -13.23 6.94
CA GLY A 262 45.57 -14.13 7.01
C GLY A 262 44.60 -13.74 8.12
N TYR A 263 43.30 -13.82 7.88
CA TYR A 263 42.28 -13.60 8.91
C TYR A 263 41.07 -14.48 8.63
N GLN A 264 40.12 -14.53 9.57
CA GLN A 264 38.89 -15.26 9.42
C GLN A 264 37.71 -14.51 10.04
N LEU A 265 36.50 -14.74 9.49
CA LEU A 265 35.25 -14.20 9.98
C LEU A 265 34.33 -15.34 10.39
N PHE A 266 33.69 -15.22 11.54
CA PHE A 266 32.83 -16.24 12.12
C PHE A 266 31.49 -15.69 12.52
N ALA A 267 30.49 -16.54 12.46
CA ALA A 267 29.11 -16.23 12.84
C ALA A 267 28.88 -16.39 14.35
N ASP A 268 29.80 -17.05 15.06
CA ASP A 268 29.66 -17.36 16.48
C ASP A 268 30.83 -16.77 17.32
N ALA A 269 30.53 -16.43 18.56
CA ALA A 269 31.52 -15.88 19.50
C ALA A 269 32.66 -16.88 19.85
N ALA A 270 32.40 -18.19 19.75
CA ALA A 270 33.39 -19.23 19.92
C ALA A 270 34.35 -19.35 18.72
N ARG A 271 34.05 -18.68 17.60
CA ARG A 271 34.81 -18.69 16.35
C ARG A 271 35.03 -20.09 15.81
N THR A 272 33.95 -20.87 15.76
CA THR A 272 33.94 -22.24 15.25
C THR A 272 33.24 -22.35 13.90
N GLN A 273 32.29 -21.41 13.58
CA GLN A 273 31.51 -21.41 12.37
C GLN A 273 31.97 -20.29 11.45
N ILE A 274 32.72 -20.62 10.41
CA ILE A 274 33.18 -19.65 9.42
C ILE A 274 31.94 -19.07 8.73
N TRP A 275 31.79 -17.74 8.77
CA TRP A 275 30.70 -17.05 8.08
C TRP A 275 31.05 -16.88 6.60
N GLY A 276 30.34 -17.57 5.74
CA GLY A 276 30.46 -17.56 4.27
C GLY A 276 29.09 -17.54 3.61
N ASP A 277 28.93 -18.33 2.57
CA ASP A 277 27.69 -18.44 1.78
C ASP A 277 26.94 -19.77 2.03
N GLY A 278 27.38 -20.59 2.96
CA GLY A 278 26.82 -21.92 3.23
C GLY A 278 27.48 -23.03 2.44
N SER A 279 28.39 -22.72 1.51
CA SER A 279 29.17 -23.70 0.78
C SER A 279 30.52 -24.01 1.49
N GLY A 280 31.18 -25.09 1.09
CA GLY A 280 32.54 -25.42 1.54
C GLY A 280 32.72 -25.57 3.08
N GLY A 281 31.65 -25.88 3.81
CA GLY A 281 31.68 -25.99 5.26
C GLY A 281 31.52 -24.66 6.01
N THR A 282 31.16 -23.58 5.30
CA THR A 282 30.80 -22.28 5.88
C THR A 282 29.31 -22.23 6.25
N VAL A 283 28.91 -21.21 7.00
CA VAL A 283 27.49 -20.93 7.29
C VAL A 283 27.09 -19.59 6.73
N ALA A 284 25.84 -19.47 6.28
CA ALA A 284 25.18 -18.20 6.10
C ALA A 284 24.22 -17.97 7.28
N VAL A 285 24.10 -16.74 7.75
CA VAL A 285 23.23 -16.42 8.88
C VAL A 285 21.83 -16.05 8.36
N GLY A 286 20.82 -16.84 8.74
CA GLY A 286 19.45 -16.64 8.32
C GLY A 286 18.59 -15.96 9.37
N GLY A 287 17.51 -15.34 8.95
CA GLY A 287 16.52 -14.70 9.79
C GLY A 287 15.16 -14.56 9.13
N THR A 288 14.24 -13.94 9.87
CA THR A 288 12.93 -13.51 9.35
C THR A 288 12.78 -12.02 9.62
N GLY A 289 12.47 -11.27 8.58
CA GLY A 289 12.29 -9.83 8.66
C GLY A 289 11.13 -9.44 9.60
N ASN A 290 11.30 -8.31 10.27
CA ASN A 290 10.30 -7.72 11.17
C ASN A 290 10.03 -6.25 10.87
N GLY A 291 10.48 -5.76 9.68
CA GLY A 291 10.35 -4.38 9.26
C GLY A 291 11.33 -3.40 9.94
N SER A 292 12.27 -3.91 10.72
CA SER A 292 13.25 -3.10 11.48
C SER A 292 14.65 -3.70 11.35
N PRO A 293 15.73 -2.92 11.59
CA PRO A 293 17.09 -3.44 11.57
C PRO A 293 17.31 -4.55 12.62
N GLN A 294 17.82 -5.69 12.17
CA GLN A 294 18.25 -6.83 12.98
C GLN A 294 19.78 -6.94 12.86
N ALA A 295 20.47 -6.92 13.98
CA ALA A 295 21.93 -6.88 14.02
C ALA A 295 22.52 -8.25 14.31
N GLU A 296 23.48 -8.66 13.48
CA GLU A 296 24.28 -9.87 13.65
C GLU A 296 25.75 -9.48 13.89
N THR A 297 26.39 -10.10 14.87
CA THR A 297 27.79 -9.81 15.19
C THR A 297 28.73 -10.64 14.32
N VAL A 298 29.62 -9.96 13.61
CA VAL A 298 30.74 -10.56 12.90
C VAL A 298 31.90 -10.74 13.91
N HIS A 299 32.35 -11.96 14.10
CA HIS A 299 33.50 -12.25 14.97
C HIS A 299 34.72 -12.49 14.09
N GLY A 300 35.66 -11.52 14.09
CA GLY A 300 36.91 -11.61 13.34
C GLY A 300 38.05 -12.18 14.19
N ARG A 301 39.00 -12.87 13.55
CA ARG A 301 40.24 -13.33 14.14
C ARG A 301 41.39 -13.30 13.13
N VAL A 302 42.48 -12.71 13.51
CA VAL A 302 43.80 -12.93 12.90
C VAL A 302 44.48 -14.01 13.72
N PRO A 303 44.71 -15.22 13.17
CA PRO A 303 45.41 -16.29 13.91
C PRO A 303 46.91 -16.02 14.01
N PRO A 304 47.64 -16.70 14.94
CA PRO A 304 49.08 -16.63 15.01
C PRO A 304 49.74 -16.97 13.67
N GLN A 305 50.62 -16.10 13.20
CA GLN A 305 51.32 -16.24 11.93
C GLN A 305 52.62 -15.46 11.93
N THR A 306 53.50 -15.71 10.94
CA THR A 306 54.70 -14.91 10.75
C THR A 306 54.32 -13.44 10.59
N THR A 307 54.88 -12.57 11.45
CA THR A 307 54.63 -11.13 11.38
C THR A 307 55.21 -10.58 10.07
N PRO A 308 54.38 -10.03 9.19
CA PRO A 308 54.83 -9.52 7.90
C PRO A 308 55.46 -8.12 8.04
N ARG A 309 55.73 -7.46 6.89
CA ARG A 309 56.24 -6.08 6.87
C ARG A 309 55.31 -5.13 7.64
N PRO A 310 55.83 -4.18 8.43
CA PRO A 310 55.05 -3.14 9.06
C PRO A 310 54.30 -2.28 8.05
N GLY A 311 53.04 -1.96 8.31
CA GLY A 311 52.17 -1.10 7.49
C GLY A 311 50.69 -1.42 7.69
N ASP A 312 49.86 -0.77 6.91
CA ASP A 312 48.40 -0.95 6.94
C ASP A 312 47.99 -2.10 6.03
N TYR A 313 47.14 -2.97 6.51
CA TYR A 313 46.58 -4.11 5.82
C TYR A 313 45.09 -4.00 5.78
N SER A 314 44.47 -4.20 4.61
CA SER A 314 43.02 -4.15 4.42
C SER A 314 42.51 -5.21 3.45
N ASP A 315 41.25 -5.54 3.61
CA ASP A 315 40.49 -6.36 2.69
C ASP A 315 39.06 -5.81 2.56
N THR A 316 38.41 -6.11 1.47
CA THR A 316 36.99 -5.75 1.25
C THR A 316 36.18 -7.02 1.12
N VAL A 317 35.26 -7.23 2.04
CA VAL A 317 34.33 -8.37 2.05
C VAL A 317 32.95 -7.90 1.63
N VAL A 318 32.40 -8.51 0.60
CA VAL A 318 31.04 -8.24 0.13
C VAL A 318 30.03 -8.92 1.06
N VAL A 319 29.05 -8.18 1.55
CA VAL A 319 27.90 -8.70 2.26
C VAL A 319 26.77 -8.89 1.27
N THR A 320 26.18 -10.08 1.21
CA THR A 320 25.06 -10.41 0.32
C THR A 320 23.87 -10.86 1.14
N VAL A 321 22.71 -10.27 0.88
CA VAL A 321 21.42 -10.72 1.42
C VAL A 321 20.64 -11.39 0.30
N SER A 322 20.15 -12.58 0.57
CA SER A 322 19.27 -13.36 -0.32
C SER A 322 17.94 -13.61 0.38
N TYR A 323 16.82 -13.45 -0.37
CA TYR A 323 15.45 -13.62 0.10
C TYR A 323 14.53 -14.06 -1.03
#